data_780798c1f9d89baf9a4c44b783049fed
#
_entry.id   780798c1f9d89baf9a4c44b783049fed
#
_cell.length_a   1.000
_cell.length_b   1.000
_cell.length_c   1.000
_cell.angle_alpha   90.00
_cell.angle_beta   90.00
_cell.angle_gamma   90.00
#
_symmetry.space_group_name_H-M   'P 1'
#
loop_
_entity.id
_entity.type
_entity.pdbx_description
1 polymer ?
#
loop_
_entity_poly.entity_id
_entity_poly.type
_entity_poly.pdbx_seq_one_letter_code
_entity_poly.pdbx_strand_id
1 'polypeptide(L)'
;MPVTSPAAPAPAAVSPAPAALPQDFDALPQDFDALLRQDPEVAGVLLAETGRQAATLQLIAAENFASPAVLAALGSPLANKYAEGYPGARHHGGCEHADAAERIAVRRATALFGAEHANVQPHSGSSAVLAAYAALLRPGDTVLAMGLPYGGHLTHGAPGNFSGRWFDFVGYGVDPETGLIDYTRLRALARARRPEAIVCGSISYPRHPDYELFREIADEVGAYLIVDAAHPMGLIAGGAAPSPVPYADVVCATTHKVLRGPRGGMLLCGAELAERIDRAVFPFTQGGAQMHTVAAKAVAFGEAATPAYTRYAHQVVAHARVLAAGLEAEGFEVTTGGTDTHIVVADPAPLGVDGRTARERLAAAGVVLDTCALPYGDARGIRLGTAAVTTQGMDDGDMARIAALFGAAVREPGDVSPIAAEVRELAARNPPYPG
;
A
#
# COMPACT_ATOMS: atom_id res chain seq x y z
N MET A 1 -30.13 -29.74 10.23
CA MET A 1 -30.83 -28.51 10.57
C MET A 1 -30.33 -27.44 9.62
N PRO A 2 -31.15 -26.73 8.86
CA PRO A 2 -30.66 -25.67 7.96
C PRO A 2 -30.26 -24.44 8.79
N VAL A 3 -29.03 -23.97 8.54
CA VAL A 3 -28.49 -22.72 9.11
C VAL A 3 -29.14 -21.56 8.37
N THR A 4 -30.01 -20.81 9.04
CA THR A 4 -30.58 -19.57 8.51
C THR A 4 -29.53 -18.48 8.51
N SER A 5 -29.20 -17.98 7.33
CA SER A 5 -28.35 -16.79 7.13
C SER A 5 -29.07 -15.56 7.68
N PRO A 6 -28.40 -14.67 8.44
CA PRO A 6 -29.05 -13.42 8.88
C PRO A 6 -29.31 -12.51 7.68
N ALA A 7 -30.48 -11.88 7.68
CA ALA A 7 -30.93 -10.93 6.66
C ALA A 7 -29.97 -9.74 6.61
N ALA A 8 -29.66 -9.30 5.39
CA ALA A 8 -28.87 -8.09 5.15
C ALA A 8 -29.56 -6.85 5.76
N PRO A 9 -28.83 -5.92 6.37
CA PRO A 9 -29.38 -4.68 6.88
C PRO A 9 -29.96 -3.84 5.73
N ALA A 10 -31.08 -3.17 5.99
CA ALA A 10 -31.71 -2.26 5.05
C ALA A 10 -30.74 -1.13 4.64
N PRO A 11 -30.82 -0.64 3.39
CA PRO A 11 -29.96 0.45 2.95
C PRO A 11 -30.19 1.70 3.80
N ALA A 12 -29.08 2.29 4.27
CA ALA A 12 -29.12 3.54 5.01
C ALA A 12 -29.72 4.65 4.14
N ALA A 13 -30.57 5.48 4.73
CA ALA A 13 -31.18 6.61 4.06
C ALA A 13 -30.10 7.54 3.47
N VAL A 14 -30.23 7.83 2.18
CA VAL A 14 -29.35 8.77 1.46
C VAL A 14 -29.54 10.16 2.08
N SER A 15 -28.44 10.74 2.56
CA SER A 15 -28.44 12.12 3.09
C SER A 15 -28.84 13.14 2.02
N PRO A 16 -29.47 14.26 2.40
CA PRO A 16 -29.91 15.31 1.47
C PRO A 16 -28.71 15.92 0.72
N ALA A 17 -28.96 16.36 -0.51
CA ALA A 17 -28.00 16.95 -1.43
C ALA A 17 -27.09 18.00 -0.76
N PRO A 18 -25.77 17.98 -1.06
CA PRO A 18 -24.82 18.90 -0.46
C PRO A 18 -25.06 20.34 -0.92
N ALA A 19 -24.81 21.28 0.01
CA ALA A 19 -24.79 22.70 -0.26
C ALA A 19 -23.75 23.06 -1.35
N ALA A 20 -24.03 24.17 -2.06
CA ALA A 20 -23.28 24.71 -3.20
C ALA A 20 -21.86 24.20 -3.43
N LEU A 21 -21.65 23.63 -4.63
CA LEU A 21 -20.37 23.09 -5.12
C LEU A 21 -19.29 24.18 -5.18
N PRO A 22 -18.04 23.88 -4.78
CA PRO A 22 -16.89 24.74 -5.08
C PRO A 22 -16.68 24.83 -6.60
N GLN A 23 -16.35 26.02 -7.11
CA GLN A 23 -16.31 26.30 -8.56
C GLN A 23 -14.99 25.95 -9.26
N ASP A 24 -13.93 25.47 -8.56
CA ASP A 24 -12.61 25.25 -9.14
C ASP A 24 -12.09 23.85 -8.80
N PHE A 25 -12.30 22.90 -9.71
CA PHE A 25 -11.70 21.56 -9.64
C PHE A 25 -11.03 21.17 -10.98
N ASP A 26 -9.82 21.69 -11.22
CA ASP A 26 -8.96 21.23 -12.33
C ASP A 26 -8.43 19.79 -12.17
N ALA A 27 -8.73 19.16 -11.04
CA ALA A 27 -8.24 17.80 -10.69
C ALA A 27 -9.12 16.65 -11.20
N LEU A 28 -10.29 16.94 -11.73
CA LEU A 28 -11.20 15.89 -12.20
C LEU A 28 -10.92 15.52 -13.66
N PRO A 29 -11.17 14.23 -14.08
CA PRO A 29 -10.95 13.78 -15.46
C PRO A 29 -11.66 14.66 -16.48
N GLN A 30 -11.14 14.69 -17.69
CA GLN A 30 -11.43 15.58 -18.82
C GLN A 30 -12.90 15.75 -19.23
N ASP A 31 -13.86 15.10 -18.62
CA ASP A 31 -15.29 15.28 -18.91
C ASP A 31 -16.17 15.05 -17.68
N PHE A 32 -15.83 15.71 -16.56
CA PHE A 32 -16.65 15.64 -15.36
C PHE A 32 -18.05 16.24 -15.60
N ASP A 33 -18.16 17.22 -16.50
CA ASP A 33 -19.44 17.78 -16.92
C ASP A 33 -20.33 16.75 -17.62
N ALA A 34 -19.76 15.83 -18.41
CA ALA A 34 -20.52 14.74 -19.00
C ALA A 34 -21.06 13.80 -17.93
N LEU A 35 -20.24 13.45 -16.93
CA LEU A 35 -20.68 12.62 -15.80
C LEU A 35 -21.78 13.33 -14.99
N LEU A 36 -21.61 14.62 -14.71
CA LEU A 36 -22.60 15.41 -13.97
C LEU A 36 -23.95 15.47 -14.69
N ARG A 37 -23.95 15.56 -16.02
CA ARG A 37 -25.17 15.52 -16.85
C ARG A 37 -25.81 14.13 -16.91
N GLN A 38 -24.97 13.06 -17.01
CA GLN A 38 -25.42 11.70 -17.23
C GLN A 38 -25.84 11.01 -15.94
N ASP A 39 -25.07 11.22 -14.86
CA ASP A 39 -25.27 10.59 -13.56
C ASP A 39 -24.90 11.55 -12.41
N PRO A 40 -25.81 12.46 -12.06
CA PRO A 40 -25.54 13.44 -11.01
C PRO A 40 -25.37 12.81 -9.61
N GLU A 41 -25.90 11.59 -9.38
CA GLU A 41 -25.77 10.90 -8.10
C GLU A 41 -24.31 10.43 -7.92
N VAL A 42 -23.74 9.76 -8.91
CA VAL A 42 -22.32 9.34 -8.89
C VAL A 42 -21.40 10.55 -8.89
N ALA A 43 -21.69 11.58 -9.68
CA ALA A 43 -20.94 12.84 -9.68
C ALA A 43 -20.91 13.47 -8.28
N GLY A 44 -22.03 13.48 -7.58
CA GLY A 44 -22.13 13.97 -6.20
C GLY A 44 -21.24 13.22 -5.22
N VAL A 45 -21.15 11.88 -5.34
CA VAL A 45 -20.27 11.05 -4.49
C VAL A 45 -18.79 11.39 -4.76
N LEU A 46 -18.39 11.54 -6.03
CA LEU A 46 -17.01 11.87 -6.37
C LEU A 46 -16.61 13.27 -5.88
N LEU A 47 -17.49 14.23 -6.00
CA LEU A 47 -17.27 15.58 -5.45
C LEU A 47 -17.16 15.57 -3.93
N ALA A 48 -18.03 14.83 -3.25
CA ALA A 48 -17.98 14.68 -1.79
C ALA A 48 -16.66 14.05 -1.33
N GLU A 49 -16.17 13.02 -2.03
CA GLU A 49 -14.88 12.39 -1.73
C GLU A 49 -13.70 13.35 -1.98
N THR A 50 -13.73 14.08 -3.08
CA THR A 50 -12.70 15.10 -3.37
C THR A 50 -12.68 16.18 -2.27
N GLY A 51 -13.84 16.67 -1.85
CA GLY A 51 -13.97 17.60 -0.74
C GLY A 51 -13.49 17.02 0.59
N ARG A 52 -13.77 15.75 0.86
CA ARG A 52 -13.28 15.05 2.06
C ARG A 52 -11.76 14.99 2.06
N GLN A 53 -11.14 14.58 0.93
CA GLN A 53 -9.67 14.50 0.80
C GLN A 53 -9.00 15.88 1.00
N ALA A 54 -9.61 16.95 0.51
CA ALA A 54 -9.10 18.31 0.67
C ALA A 54 -9.27 18.87 2.09
N ALA A 55 -10.17 18.31 2.90
CA ALA A 55 -10.52 18.81 4.24
C ALA A 55 -9.98 17.97 5.39
N THR A 56 -9.27 16.86 5.12
CA THR A 56 -8.79 15.92 6.12
C THR A 56 -7.30 15.62 5.95
N LEU A 57 -6.63 15.21 7.04
CA LEU A 57 -5.26 14.71 6.99
C LEU A 57 -5.28 13.21 6.67
N GLN A 58 -4.73 12.84 5.51
CA GLN A 58 -4.63 11.45 5.06
C GLN A 58 -3.33 10.83 5.55
N LEU A 59 -3.43 10.01 6.59
CA LEU A 59 -2.30 9.32 7.21
C LEU A 59 -2.42 7.79 7.16
N ILE A 60 -3.32 7.24 6.32
CA ILE A 60 -3.32 5.79 6.06
C ILE A 60 -2.04 5.42 5.30
N ALA A 61 -1.22 4.55 5.89
CA ALA A 61 0.09 4.18 5.33
C ALA A 61 0.02 3.54 3.92
N ALA A 62 -1.15 3.04 3.53
CA ALA A 62 -1.40 2.42 2.22
C ALA A 62 -1.97 3.40 1.18
N GLU A 63 -2.21 4.66 1.52
CA GLU A 63 -2.82 5.66 0.65
C GLU A 63 -1.83 6.74 0.20
N ASN A 64 -2.11 7.29 -0.97
CA ASN A 64 -1.38 8.42 -1.55
C ASN A 64 -2.21 9.07 -2.65
N PHE A 65 -1.79 10.23 -3.11
CA PHE A 65 -2.41 10.96 -4.21
C PHE A 65 -1.65 10.69 -5.52
N ALA A 66 -2.35 10.13 -6.50
CA ALA A 66 -1.81 9.94 -7.85
C ALA A 66 -1.71 11.29 -8.56
N SER A 67 -0.71 11.46 -9.44
CA SER A 67 -0.58 12.69 -10.23
C SER A 67 -1.75 12.87 -11.21
N PRO A 68 -2.05 14.10 -11.64
CA PRO A 68 -3.02 14.34 -12.71
C PRO A 68 -2.73 13.53 -13.99
N ALA A 69 -1.45 13.32 -14.34
CA ALA A 69 -1.07 12.51 -15.50
C ALA A 69 -1.42 11.02 -15.33
N VAL A 70 -1.25 10.47 -14.12
CA VAL A 70 -1.68 9.10 -13.79
C VAL A 70 -3.20 8.99 -13.87
N LEU A 71 -3.94 9.96 -13.32
CA LEU A 71 -5.41 9.99 -13.38
C LEU A 71 -5.93 10.11 -14.83
N ALA A 72 -5.31 10.95 -15.67
CA ALA A 72 -5.65 11.08 -17.09
C ALA A 72 -5.42 9.77 -17.86
N ALA A 73 -4.34 9.04 -17.56
CA ALA A 73 -4.09 7.74 -18.18
C ALA A 73 -5.14 6.70 -17.77
N LEU A 74 -5.59 6.72 -16.49
CA LEU A 74 -6.67 5.86 -15.99
C LEU A 74 -8.01 6.12 -16.67
N GLY A 75 -8.33 7.38 -16.98
CA GLY A 75 -9.55 7.77 -17.70
C GLY A 75 -9.46 7.62 -19.23
N SER A 76 -8.38 7.02 -19.77
CA SER A 76 -8.14 6.96 -21.21
C SER A 76 -8.97 5.90 -21.92
N PRO A 77 -9.18 6.02 -23.28
CA PRO A 77 -9.88 5.01 -24.08
C PRO A 77 -9.25 3.61 -24.07
N LEU A 78 -8.04 3.43 -23.55
CA LEU A 78 -7.47 2.10 -23.28
C LEU A 78 -8.32 1.27 -22.32
N ALA A 79 -9.24 1.88 -21.57
CA ALA A 79 -10.25 1.19 -20.77
C ALA A 79 -11.18 0.30 -21.61
N ASN A 80 -11.38 0.63 -22.89
CA ASN A 80 -12.22 -0.12 -23.82
C ASN A 80 -11.49 -1.31 -24.47
N LYS A 81 -10.14 -1.41 -24.29
CA LYS A 81 -9.33 -2.37 -25.04
C LYS A 81 -9.18 -3.70 -24.33
N TYR A 82 -9.60 -4.77 -24.97
CA TYR A 82 -9.36 -6.14 -24.54
C TYR A 82 -8.01 -6.63 -25.10
N ALA A 83 -7.08 -7.06 -24.22
CA ALA A 83 -5.70 -7.40 -24.58
C ALA A 83 -5.17 -8.59 -23.75
N GLU A 84 -5.80 -9.78 -23.94
CA GLU A 84 -5.30 -11.04 -23.37
C GLU A 84 -3.99 -11.47 -24.02
N GLY A 85 -3.11 -12.07 -23.23
CA GLY A 85 -1.76 -12.44 -23.65
C GLY A 85 -0.74 -11.31 -23.41
N TYR A 86 0.35 -11.35 -24.12
CA TYR A 86 1.49 -10.45 -23.94
C TYR A 86 1.84 -9.70 -25.25
N PRO A 87 2.63 -8.62 -25.19
CA PRO A 87 3.00 -7.83 -26.37
C PRO A 87 3.61 -8.67 -27.49
N GLY A 88 2.95 -8.68 -28.66
CA GLY A 88 3.33 -9.50 -29.81
C GLY A 88 2.71 -10.90 -29.85
N ALA A 89 2.03 -11.34 -28.76
CA ALA A 89 1.35 -12.64 -28.65
C ALA A 89 -0.06 -12.47 -28.05
N ARG A 90 -0.83 -11.51 -28.56
CA ARG A 90 -2.20 -11.24 -28.10
C ARG A 90 -3.21 -12.20 -28.74
N HIS A 91 -4.23 -12.54 -27.94
CA HIS A 91 -5.39 -13.29 -28.45
C HIS A 91 -6.37 -12.43 -29.26
N HIS A 92 -6.25 -11.09 -29.17
CA HIS A 92 -7.17 -10.12 -29.78
C HIS A 92 -6.45 -9.22 -30.80
N GLY A 93 -7.16 -8.82 -31.86
CA GLY A 93 -6.67 -7.84 -32.85
C GLY A 93 -6.68 -6.40 -32.31
N GLY A 94 -5.99 -5.48 -33.01
CA GLY A 94 -5.95 -4.05 -32.68
C GLY A 94 -5.23 -3.75 -31.37
N CYS A 95 -4.18 -4.50 -31.01
CA CYS A 95 -3.46 -4.38 -29.76
C CYS A 95 -2.14 -3.60 -29.88
N GLU A 96 -1.82 -3.03 -31.04
CA GLU A 96 -0.54 -2.35 -31.29
C GLU A 96 -0.23 -1.24 -30.29
N HIS A 97 -1.22 -0.45 -29.88
CA HIS A 97 -1.06 0.62 -28.89
C HIS A 97 -1.08 0.09 -27.45
N ALA A 98 -1.85 -0.97 -27.18
CA ALA A 98 -1.79 -1.69 -25.90
C ALA A 98 -0.41 -2.31 -25.68
N ASP A 99 0.15 -2.95 -26.71
CA ASP A 99 1.50 -3.50 -26.71
C ASP A 99 2.56 -2.43 -26.47
N ALA A 100 2.41 -1.27 -27.11
CA ALA A 100 3.32 -0.14 -26.92
C ALA A 100 3.29 0.35 -25.45
N ALA A 101 2.09 0.52 -24.89
CA ALA A 101 1.92 0.94 -23.50
C ALA A 101 2.55 -0.06 -22.51
N GLU A 102 2.30 -1.35 -22.72
CA GLU A 102 2.86 -2.40 -21.84
C GLU A 102 4.38 -2.51 -21.96
N ARG A 103 4.94 -2.46 -23.18
CA ARG A 103 6.40 -2.43 -23.38
C ARG A 103 7.06 -1.22 -22.70
N ILE A 104 6.41 -0.05 -22.70
CA ILE A 104 6.90 1.12 -21.97
C ILE A 104 6.88 0.87 -20.47
N ALA A 105 5.79 0.32 -19.94
CA ALA A 105 5.66 0.02 -18.51
C ALA A 105 6.72 -1.00 -18.04
N VAL A 106 6.87 -2.12 -18.76
CA VAL A 106 7.88 -3.15 -18.47
C VAL A 106 9.28 -2.57 -18.50
N ARG A 107 9.65 -1.88 -19.60
CA ARG A 107 11.00 -1.28 -19.72
C ARG A 107 11.29 -0.28 -18.61
N ARG A 108 10.30 0.55 -18.23
CA ARG A 108 10.47 1.52 -17.13
C ARG A 108 10.60 0.82 -15.78
N ALA A 109 9.80 -0.21 -15.52
CA ALA A 109 9.87 -0.99 -14.29
C ALA A 109 11.22 -1.70 -14.16
N THR A 110 11.67 -2.42 -15.19
CA THR A 110 12.97 -3.11 -15.16
C THR A 110 14.14 -2.13 -14.96
N ALA A 111 14.13 -0.99 -15.65
CA ALA A 111 15.17 0.03 -15.49
C ALA A 111 15.15 0.69 -14.09
N LEU A 112 13.95 0.98 -13.56
CA LEU A 112 13.79 1.67 -12.27
C LEU A 112 14.24 0.81 -11.10
N PHE A 113 13.98 -0.50 -11.15
CA PHE A 113 14.24 -1.42 -10.04
C PHE A 113 15.46 -2.32 -10.23
N GLY A 114 16.09 -2.28 -11.42
CA GLY A 114 17.25 -3.12 -11.72
C GLY A 114 16.88 -4.61 -11.87
N ALA A 115 15.64 -4.93 -12.26
CA ALA A 115 15.19 -6.31 -12.45
C ALA A 115 15.39 -6.74 -13.92
N GLU A 116 15.60 -8.03 -14.15
CA GLU A 116 15.73 -8.58 -15.52
C GLU A 116 14.37 -8.72 -16.20
N HIS A 117 13.32 -9.03 -15.41
CA HIS A 117 11.94 -9.15 -15.91
C HIS A 117 10.95 -8.44 -14.99
N ALA A 118 9.89 -7.90 -15.59
CA ALA A 118 8.77 -7.30 -14.90
C ALA A 118 7.45 -7.72 -15.54
N ASN A 119 6.49 -8.18 -14.75
CA ASN A 119 5.11 -8.34 -15.18
C ASN A 119 4.26 -7.22 -14.55
N VAL A 120 3.67 -6.38 -15.38
CA VAL A 120 2.88 -5.19 -14.98
C VAL A 120 1.37 -5.40 -15.09
N GLN A 121 0.93 -6.61 -15.46
CA GLN A 121 -0.49 -6.93 -15.65
C GLN A 121 -1.30 -7.17 -14.36
N PRO A 122 -0.73 -7.57 -13.19
CA PRO A 122 -1.53 -7.84 -12.01
C PRO A 122 -2.47 -6.67 -11.65
N HIS A 123 -3.75 -7.00 -11.40
CA HIS A 123 -4.81 -6.02 -11.10
C HIS A 123 -4.64 -5.39 -9.73
N SER A 124 -3.94 -6.05 -8.81
CA SER A 124 -3.68 -5.58 -7.44
C SER A 124 -2.42 -6.23 -6.88
N GLY A 125 -1.93 -5.75 -5.73
CA GLY A 125 -0.88 -6.42 -4.96
C GLY A 125 -1.27 -7.84 -4.57
N SER A 126 -2.52 -8.07 -4.17
CA SER A 126 -3.01 -9.42 -3.85
C SER A 126 -2.98 -10.35 -5.06
N SER A 127 -3.30 -9.85 -6.27
CA SER A 127 -3.17 -10.62 -7.52
C SER A 127 -1.71 -10.92 -7.85
N ALA A 128 -0.79 -9.99 -7.58
CA ALA A 128 0.64 -10.22 -7.75
C ALA A 128 1.16 -11.32 -6.82
N VAL A 129 0.81 -11.25 -5.53
CA VAL A 129 1.19 -12.29 -4.55
C VAL A 129 0.58 -13.65 -4.93
N LEU A 130 -0.70 -13.68 -5.34
CA LEU A 130 -1.34 -14.91 -5.83
C LEU A 130 -0.57 -15.50 -7.02
N ALA A 131 -0.19 -14.68 -7.99
CA ALA A 131 0.56 -15.13 -9.16
C ALA A 131 1.97 -15.63 -8.80
N ALA A 132 2.67 -15.00 -7.84
CA ALA A 132 3.94 -15.48 -7.33
C ALA A 132 3.82 -16.88 -6.71
N TYR A 133 2.82 -17.09 -5.84
CA TYR A 133 2.57 -18.41 -5.28
C TYR A 133 2.19 -19.43 -6.35
N ALA A 134 1.32 -19.06 -7.28
CA ALA A 134 0.92 -19.95 -8.38
C ALA A 134 2.08 -20.33 -9.30
N ALA A 135 3.06 -19.43 -9.48
CA ALA A 135 4.27 -19.71 -10.24
C ALA A 135 5.22 -20.67 -9.52
N LEU A 136 5.35 -20.57 -8.21
CA LEU A 136 6.44 -21.20 -7.46
C LEU A 136 5.99 -22.42 -6.65
N LEU A 137 4.73 -22.49 -6.22
CA LEU A 137 4.23 -23.41 -5.22
C LEU A 137 3.12 -24.32 -5.75
N ARG A 138 2.87 -25.39 -5.02
CA ARG A 138 1.75 -26.30 -5.20
C ARG A 138 0.83 -26.26 -3.98
N PRO A 139 -0.46 -26.54 -4.12
CA PRO A 139 -1.36 -26.67 -2.97
C PRO A 139 -0.81 -27.64 -1.93
N GLY A 140 -0.77 -27.23 -0.66
CA GLY A 140 -0.23 -27.98 0.45
C GLY A 140 1.24 -27.69 0.79
N ASP A 141 1.95 -26.95 -0.06
CA ASP A 141 3.34 -26.55 0.23
C ASP A 141 3.42 -25.68 1.50
N THR A 142 4.48 -25.86 2.27
CA THR A 142 4.73 -25.09 3.49
C THR A 142 5.36 -23.75 3.13
N VAL A 143 4.84 -22.67 3.72
CA VAL A 143 5.33 -21.29 3.50
C VAL A 143 5.58 -20.62 4.85
N LEU A 144 6.77 -20.06 5.05
CA LEU A 144 7.03 -19.19 6.18
C LEU A 144 6.70 -17.74 5.81
N ALA A 145 5.94 -17.05 6.66
CA ALA A 145 5.64 -15.64 6.48
C ALA A 145 5.54 -14.92 7.82
N MET A 146 5.62 -13.59 7.84
CA MET A 146 5.34 -12.84 9.06
C MET A 146 3.89 -13.10 9.51
N GLY A 147 3.72 -13.51 10.77
CA GLY A 147 2.40 -13.79 11.34
C GLY A 147 1.53 -12.52 11.39
N LEU A 148 0.21 -12.69 11.25
CA LEU A 148 -0.75 -11.58 11.29
C LEU A 148 -0.64 -10.70 12.55
N PRO A 149 -0.41 -11.26 13.78
CA PRO A 149 -0.22 -10.47 14.98
C PRO A 149 1.02 -9.56 14.93
N TYR A 150 2.00 -9.89 14.10
CA TYR A 150 3.26 -9.15 13.96
C TYR A 150 3.28 -8.22 12.75
N GLY A 151 2.13 -8.03 12.09
CA GLY A 151 2.01 -7.16 10.92
C GLY A 151 2.08 -7.87 9.57
N GLY A 152 1.91 -9.18 9.51
CA GLY A 152 1.74 -9.92 8.25
C GLY A 152 0.50 -9.47 7.47
N HIS A 153 0.56 -9.53 6.14
CA HIS A 153 -0.58 -9.22 5.28
C HIS A 153 -1.55 -10.41 5.20
N LEU A 154 -2.83 -10.14 4.90
CA LEU A 154 -3.85 -11.19 4.75
C LEU A 154 -3.48 -12.25 3.69
N THR A 155 -2.78 -11.87 2.62
CA THR A 155 -2.30 -12.77 1.57
C THR A 155 -1.13 -13.66 2.02
N HIS A 156 -0.66 -13.51 3.24
CA HIS A 156 0.40 -14.31 3.84
C HIS A 156 -0.17 -15.33 4.83
N GLY A 157 -1.18 -16.09 4.40
CA GLY A 157 -1.70 -17.23 5.15
C GLY A 157 -2.91 -16.95 6.05
N ALA A 158 -3.61 -15.82 5.91
CA ALA A 158 -4.84 -15.61 6.67
C ALA A 158 -5.88 -16.70 6.34
N PRO A 159 -6.56 -17.32 7.35
CA PRO A 159 -7.50 -18.41 7.12
C PRO A 159 -8.66 -18.09 6.18
N GLY A 160 -9.06 -16.81 6.10
CA GLY A 160 -10.09 -16.33 5.19
C GLY A 160 -9.59 -16.02 3.77
N ASN A 161 -8.27 -16.00 3.55
CA ASN A 161 -7.66 -15.73 2.25
C ASN A 161 -7.40 -17.05 1.51
N PHE A 162 -7.32 -16.99 0.15
CA PHE A 162 -6.98 -18.17 -0.64
C PHE A 162 -5.66 -18.80 -0.19
N SER A 163 -4.66 -17.99 0.18
CA SER A 163 -3.33 -18.45 0.60
C SER A 163 -3.39 -19.37 1.81
N GLY A 164 -4.13 -19.00 2.86
CA GLY A 164 -4.31 -19.84 4.04
C GLY A 164 -5.20 -21.06 3.85
N ARG A 165 -5.87 -21.18 2.68
CA ARG A 165 -6.64 -22.37 2.30
C ARG A 165 -5.87 -23.32 1.41
N TRP A 166 -4.90 -22.83 0.65
CA TRP A 166 -4.16 -23.62 -0.34
C TRP A 166 -2.80 -24.07 0.15
N PHE A 167 -2.18 -23.35 1.06
CA PHE A 167 -0.82 -23.59 1.54
C PHE A 167 -0.79 -23.75 3.06
N ASP A 168 0.23 -24.45 3.57
CA ASP A 168 0.51 -24.59 5.00
C ASP A 168 1.37 -23.41 5.46
N PHE A 169 0.75 -22.31 5.90
CA PHE A 169 1.45 -21.15 6.38
C PHE A 169 1.88 -21.28 7.85
N VAL A 170 3.17 -21.07 8.09
CA VAL A 170 3.76 -21.02 9.41
C VAL A 170 4.27 -19.60 9.68
N GLY A 171 3.75 -18.95 10.73
CA GLY A 171 4.10 -17.58 11.09
C GLY A 171 5.45 -17.47 11.79
N TYR A 172 6.35 -16.61 11.33
CA TYR A 172 7.44 -16.09 12.13
C TYR A 172 7.04 -14.76 12.78
N GLY A 173 7.74 -14.38 13.84
CA GLY A 173 7.42 -13.21 14.64
C GLY A 173 8.58 -12.23 14.73
N VAL A 174 8.41 -11.31 15.67
CA VAL A 174 9.41 -10.35 16.09
C VAL A 174 9.81 -10.63 17.53
N ASP A 175 10.93 -10.11 17.96
CA ASP A 175 11.33 -10.07 19.36
C ASP A 175 10.37 -9.16 20.14
N PRO A 176 9.77 -9.62 21.24
CA PRO A 176 8.74 -8.85 21.95
C PRO A 176 9.26 -7.60 22.67
N GLU A 177 10.56 -7.53 22.96
CA GLU A 177 11.16 -6.37 23.66
C GLU A 177 11.53 -5.27 22.67
N THR A 178 12.05 -5.66 21.49
CA THR A 178 12.54 -4.70 20.50
C THR A 178 11.56 -4.44 19.37
N GLY A 179 10.58 -5.33 19.15
CA GLY A 179 9.69 -5.30 17.99
C GLY A 179 10.39 -5.64 16.67
N LEU A 180 11.66 -6.04 16.68
CA LEU A 180 12.45 -6.36 15.48
C LEU A 180 12.29 -7.84 15.09
N ILE A 181 12.45 -8.15 13.80
CA ILE A 181 12.45 -9.53 13.30
C ILE A 181 13.54 -10.34 14.00
N ASP A 182 13.15 -11.45 14.63
CA ASP A 182 14.08 -12.40 15.26
C ASP A 182 14.61 -13.38 14.21
N TYR A 183 15.70 -13.02 13.56
CA TYR A 183 16.33 -13.85 12.53
C TYR A 183 16.88 -15.18 13.05
N THR A 184 17.25 -15.27 14.35
CA THR A 184 17.68 -16.52 14.96
C THR A 184 16.53 -17.51 15.04
N ARG A 185 15.35 -17.05 15.50
CA ARG A 185 14.13 -17.87 15.53
C ARG A 185 13.65 -18.21 14.13
N LEU A 186 13.69 -17.24 13.18
CA LEU A 186 13.32 -17.47 11.79
C LEU A 186 14.17 -18.58 11.17
N ARG A 187 15.51 -18.53 11.33
CA ARG A 187 16.44 -19.55 10.84
C ARG A 187 16.16 -20.93 11.46
N ALA A 188 15.95 -20.98 12.78
CA ALA A 188 15.59 -22.22 13.46
C ALA A 188 14.26 -22.80 12.95
N LEU A 189 13.26 -21.94 12.72
CA LEU A 189 11.96 -22.33 12.20
C LEU A 189 12.07 -22.85 10.75
N ALA A 190 12.85 -22.17 9.89
CA ALA A 190 13.09 -22.59 8.52
C ALA A 190 13.74 -24.00 8.47
N ARG A 191 14.76 -24.22 9.27
CA ARG A 191 15.42 -25.56 9.39
C ARG A 191 14.46 -26.66 9.86
N ALA A 192 13.58 -26.34 10.82
CA ALA A 192 12.64 -27.29 11.38
C ALA A 192 11.48 -27.62 10.44
N ARG A 193 11.01 -26.62 9.66
CA ARG A 193 9.82 -26.76 8.79
C ARG A 193 10.15 -27.07 7.35
N ARG A 194 11.39 -26.78 6.90
CA ARG A 194 11.82 -26.99 5.51
C ARG A 194 10.80 -26.47 4.49
N PRO A 195 10.44 -25.16 4.54
CA PRO A 195 9.42 -24.61 3.67
C PRO A 195 9.86 -24.60 2.20
N GLU A 196 8.91 -24.60 1.29
CA GLU A 196 9.13 -24.37 -0.13
C GLU A 196 9.33 -22.88 -0.44
N ALA A 197 8.78 -21.98 0.38
CA ALA A 197 9.03 -20.55 0.25
C ALA A 197 9.09 -19.83 1.61
N ILE A 198 9.88 -18.77 1.66
CA ILE A 198 9.89 -17.78 2.74
C ILE A 198 9.41 -16.46 2.16
N VAL A 199 8.38 -15.86 2.79
CA VAL A 199 7.84 -14.56 2.42
C VAL A 199 8.36 -13.50 3.37
N CYS A 200 9.08 -12.53 2.84
CA CYS A 200 9.48 -11.31 3.53
C CYS A 200 8.58 -10.16 3.13
N GLY A 201 7.86 -9.57 4.07
CA GLY A 201 6.96 -8.44 3.82
C GLY A 201 5.94 -8.27 4.93
N SER A 202 5.52 -7.04 5.16
CA SER A 202 4.54 -6.70 6.19
C SER A 202 3.76 -5.44 5.86
N ILE A 203 2.67 -5.21 6.62
CA ILE A 203 1.84 -4.00 6.52
C ILE A 203 2.12 -2.99 7.64
N SER A 204 2.80 -3.40 8.72
CA SER A 204 3.01 -2.55 9.90
C SER A 204 4.40 -2.71 10.55
N TYR A 205 5.37 -3.28 9.85
CA TYR A 205 6.76 -3.33 10.32
C TYR A 205 7.49 -2.07 9.84
N PRO A 206 7.90 -1.16 10.76
CA PRO A 206 8.42 0.16 10.37
C PRO A 206 9.93 0.18 10.08
N ARG A 207 10.63 -0.95 10.18
CA ARG A 207 12.07 -1.07 9.90
C ARG A 207 12.33 -1.77 8.57
N HIS A 208 13.54 -1.64 8.05
CA HIS A 208 13.96 -2.41 6.88
C HIS A 208 14.27 -3.84 7.27
N PRO A 209 13.70 -4.84 6.58
CA PRO A 209 14.17 -6.21 6.67
C PRO A 209 15.60 -6.33 6.13
N ASP A 210 16.39 -7.22 6.71
CA ASP A 210 17.67 -7.64 6.16
C ASP A 210 17.45 -8.69 5.05
N TYR A 211 17.40 -8.24 3.80
CA TYR A 211 17.11 -9.12 2.65
C TYR A 211 18.22 -10.12 2.38
N GLU A 212 19.48 -9.76 2.67
CA GLU A 212 20.62 -10.66 2.53
C GLU A 212 20.50 -11.83 3.50
N LEU A 213 20.17 -11.54 4.76
CA LEU A 213 19.97 -12.56 5.79
C LEU A 213 18.76 -13.46 5.50
N PHE A 214 17.67 -12.88 4.93
CA PHE A 214 16.56 -13.69 4.43
C PHE A 214 16.98 -14.62 3.31
N ARG A 215 17.82 -14.15 2.36
CA ARG A 215 18.37 -14.98 1.27
C ARG A 215 19.21 -16.12 1.82
N GLU A 216 20.14 -15.84 2.73
CA GLU A 216 20.95 -16.87 3.39
C GLU A 216 20.07 -17.97 4.03
N ILE A 217 19.03 -17.56 4.78
CA ILE A 217 18.14 -18.50 5.45
C ILE A 217 17.37 -19.36 4.43
N ALA A 218 16.91 -18.74 3.34
CA ALA A 218 16.19 -19.45 2.29
C ALA A 218 17.11 -20.46 1.57
N ASP A 219 18.36 -20.08 1.28
CA ASP A 219 19.35 -20.95 0.64
C ASP A 219 19.72 -22.16 1.51
N GLU A 220 19.84 -21.97 2.83
CA GLU A 220 20.12 -23.06 3.78
C GLU A 220 19.09 -24.20 3.72
N VAL A 221 17.86 -23.89 3.34
CA VAL A 221 16.76 -24.87 3.31
C VAL A 221 16.28 -25.20 1.89
N GLY A 222 16.80 -24.50 0.88
CA GLY A 222 16.41 -24.65 -0.52
C GLY A 222 15.05 -24.04 -0.86
N ALA A 223 14.63 -23.01 -0.13
CA ALA A 223 13.35 -22.33 -0.29
C ALA A 223 13.44 -21.17 -1.29
N TYR A 224 12.35 -20.87 -1.97
CA TYR A 224 12.19 -19.59 -2.67
C TYR A 224 12.08 -18.44 -1.67
N LEU A 225 12.71 -17.30 -1.99
CA LEU A 225 12.50 -16.05 -1.28
C LEU A 225 11.56 -15.14 -2.07
N ILE A 226 10.34 -14.95 -1.55
CA ILE A 226 9.35 -14.03 -2.10
C ILE A 226 9.33 -12.77 -1.24
N VAL A 227 9.57 -11.60 -1.84
CA VAL A 227 9.49 -10.34 -1.10
C VAL A 227 8.23 -9.57 -1.50
N ASP A 228 7.32 -9.38 -0.55
CA ASP A 228 6.21 -8.43 -0.72
C ASP A 228 6.68 -7.02 -0.33
N ALA A 229 7.14 -6.29 -1.35
CA ALA A 229 7.59 -4.91 -1.25
C ALA A 229 6.47 -3.88 -1.46
N ALA A 230 5.20 -4.27 -1.29
CA ALA A 230 4.07 -3.39 -1.54
C ALA A 230 4.16 -2.05 -0.81
N HIS A 231 4.64 -2.03 0.43
CA HIS A 231 4.83 -0.80 1.19
C HIS A 231 6.11 -0.04 0.82
N PRO A 232 7.31 -0.63 0.81
CA PRO A 232 8.54 0.11 0.56
C PRO A 232 8.83 0.40 -0.92
N MET A 233 8.07 -0.14 -1.89
CA MET A 233 8.41 -0.08 -3.32
C MET A 233 8.65 1.33 -3.85
N GLY A 234 7.87 2.32 -3.38
CA GLY A 234 8.10 3.72 -3.75
C GLY A 234 9.37 4.30 -3.11
N LEU A 235 9.72 3.89 -1.90
CA LEU A 235 10.98 4.29 -1.27
C LEU A 235 12.18 3.68 -1.99
N ILE A 236 12.07 2.42 -2.40
CA ILE A 236 13.08 1.70 -3.20
C ILE A 236 13.30 2.43 -4.53
N ALA A 237 12.22 2.79 -5.24
CA ALA A 237 12.30 3.54 -6.49
C ALA A 237 13.05 4.87 -6.35
N GLY A 238 12.88 5.56 -5.23
CA GLY A 238 13.55 6.83 -4.94
C GLY A 238 14.92 6.69 -4.26
N GLY A 239 15.40 5.47 -4.00
CA GLY A 239 16.67 5.23 -3.31
C GLY A 239 16.66 5.51 -1.81
N ALA A 240 15.48 5.62 -1.20
CA ALA A 240 15.30 5.89 0.23
C ALA A 240 15.13 4.60 1.08
N ALA A 241 15.15 3.44 0.44
CA ALA A 241 15.11 2.12 1.09
C ALA A 241 15.97 1.11 0.32
N PRO A 242 16.51 0.06 0.98
CA PRO A 242 17.26 -0.99 0.32
C PRO A 242 16.38 -1.78 -0.65
N SER A 243 16.97 -2.23 -1.78
CA SER A 243 16.27 -3.02 -2.78
C SER A 243 16.31 -4.52 -2.44
N PRO A 244 15.18 -5.24 -2.49
CA PRO A 244 15.16 -6.69 -2.37
C PRO A 244 15.53 -7.42 -3.67
N VAL A 245 15.56 -6.72 -4.82
CA VAL A 245 15.71 -7.34 -6.15
C VAL A 245 16.97 -8.21 -6.27
N PRO A 246 18.12 -7.84 -5.72
CA PRO A 246 19.31 -8.71 -5.79
C PRO A 246 19.23 -10.01 -4.99
N TYR A 247 18.27 -10.14 -4.08
CA TYR A 247 18.18 -11.24 -3.12
C TYR A 247 16.97 -12.14 -3.34
N ALA A 248 15.87 -11.57 -3.84
CA ALA A 248 14.60 -12.28 -3.97
C ALA A 248 14.48 -13.04 -5.29
N ASP A 249 13.88 -14.23 -5.25
CA ASP A 249 13.45 -14.93 -6.46
C ASP A 249 12.31 -14.19 -7.16
N VAL A 250 11.37 -13.65 -6.36
CA VAL A 250 10.26 -12.84 -6.86
C VAL A 250 9.99 -11.68 -5.90
N VAL A 251 9.85 -10.48 -6.45
CA VAL A 251 9.37 -9.30 -5.73
C VAL A 251 7.96 -8.98 -6.17
N CYS A 252 7.02 -8.98 -5.23
CA CYS A 252 5.63 -8.52 -5.43
C CYS A 252 5.49 -7.08 -4.94
N ALA A 253 4.74 -6.24 -5.66
CA ALA A 253 4.52 -4.87 -5.22
C ALA A 253 3.14 -4.34 -5.62
N THR A 254 2.73 -3.27 -4.95
CA THR A 254 1.63 -2.39 -5.36
C THR A 254 2.17 -1.14 -6.04
N THR A 255 1.37 -0.53 -6.89
CA THR A 255 1.77 0.68 -7.63
C THR A 255 1.20 1.97 -7.06
N HIS A 256 0.25 1.91 -6.10
CA HIS A 256 -0.55 3.05 -5.64
C HIS A 256 -0.21 3.60 -4.25
N LYS A 257 0.76 3.02 -3.54
CA LYS A 257 1.17 3.48 -2.21
C LYS A 257 2.21 4.61 -2.34
N VAL A 258 3.38 4.47 -1.72
CA VAL A 258 4.45 5.49 -1.84
C VAL A 258 4.81 5.77 -3.30
N LEU A 259 4.67 4.78 -4.20
CA LEU A 259 4.98 4.93 -5.63
C LEU A 259 4.03 5.90 -6.38
N ARG A 260 2.91 6.33 -5.79
CA ARG A 260 1.94 7.31 -6.33
C ARG A 260 1.31 6.94 -7.69
N GLY A 261 1.36 5.67 -8.07
CA GLY A 261 0.76 5.18 -9.31
C GLY A 261 -0.73 4.82 -9.17
N PRO A 262 -1.30 4.21 -10.20
CA PRO A 262 -2.67 3.70 -10.16
C PRO A 262 -2.78 2.52 -9.19
N ARG A 263 -3.99 2.23 -8.70
CA ARG A 263 -4.25 0.97 -8.00
C ARG A 263 -3.95 -0.19 -8.94
N GLY A 264 -3.03 -1.05 -8.51
CA GLY A 264 -2.55 -2.17 -9.29
C GLY A 264 -1.41 -2.89 -8.58
N GLY A 265 -0.93 -3.97 -9.18
CA GLY A 265 0.23 -4.73 -8.74
C GLY A 265 1.27 -4.90 -9.83
N MET A 266 2.43 -5.39 -9.48
CA MET A 266 3.48 -5.84 -10.39
C MET A 266 4.32 -6.93 -9.74
N LEU A 267 5.05 -7.64 -10.58
CA LEU A 267 6.02 -8.66 -10.20
C LEU A 267 7.36 -8.34 -10.88
N LEU A 268 8.45 -8.57 -10.15
CA LEU A 268 9.81 -8.50 -10.66
C LEU A 268 10.51 -9.81 -10.35
N CYS A 269 11.33 -10.31 -11.28
CA CYS A 269 12.12 -11.53 -11.09
C CYS A 269 13.33 -11.57 -12.02
N GLY A 270 14.15 -12.60 -11.87
CA GLY A 270 15.19 -12.95 -12.84
C GLY A 270 14.59 -13.54 -14.13
N ALA A 271 15.42 -13.60 -15.18
CA ALA A 271 15.00 -14.07 -16.50
C ALA A 271 14.55 -15.54 -16.49
N GLU A 272 15.12 -16.36 -15.59
CA GLU A 272 14.81 -17.79 -15.44
C GLU A 272 13.37 -18.06 -14.94
N LEU A 273 12.77 -17.11 -14.22
CA LEU A 273 11.40 -17.22 -13.72
C LEU A 273 10.38 -16.50 -14.61
N ALA A 274 10.81 -15.71 -15.60
CA ALA A 274 9.97 -14.85 -16.40
C ALA A 274 8.76 -15.58 -17.00
N GLU A 275 8.99 -16.70 -17.70
CA GLU A 275 7.92 -17.45 -18.34
C GLU A 275 6.94 -18.06 -17.32
N ARG A 276 7.44 -18.53 -16.17
CA ARG A 276 6.58 -19.06 -15.09
C ARG A 276 5.69 -17.98 -14.48
N ILE A 277 6.25 -16.81 -14.24
CA ILE A 277 5.52 -15.65 -13.71
C ILE A 277 4.47 -15.18 -14.72
N ASP A 278 4.83 -15.04 -16.00
CA ASP A 278 3.90 -14.61 -17.03
C ASP A 278 2.73 -15.58 -17.17
N ARG A 279 3.00 -16.89 -17.21
CA ARG A 279 1.93 -17.91 -17.26
C ARG A 279 1.07 -17.94 -16.00
N ALA A 280 1.64 -17.65 -14.82
CA ALA A 280 0.90 -17.57 -13.58
C ALA A 280 -0.01 -16.35 -13.53
N VAL A 281 0.39 -15.23 -14.12
CA VAL A 281 -0.46 -14.06 -14.28
C VAL A 281 -1.54 -14.32 -15.30
N PHE A 282 -1.17 -14.61 -16.54
CA PHE A 282 -2.11 -14.93 -17.62
C PHE A 282 -1.72 -16.26 -18.30
N PRO A 283 -2.62 -17.22 -18.44
CA PRO A 283 -4.07 -17.17 -18.12
C PRO A 283 -4.45 -17.71 -16.74
N PHE A 284 -3.47 -18.04 -15.85
CA PHE A 284 -3.77 -18.88 -14.67
C PHE A 284 -4.56 -18.12 -13.59
N THR A 285 -4.11 -16.89 -13.21
CA THR A 285 -4.76 -16.16 -12.10
C THR A 285 -5.68 -15.05 -12.56
N GLN A 286 -5.56 -14.58 -13.80
CA GLN A 286 -6.41 -13.52 -14.36
C GLN A 286 -6.54 -13.65 -15.89
N GLY A 287 -7.57 -13.00 -16.46
CA GLY A 287 -7.75 -12.81 -17.89
C GLY A 287 -7.07 -11.54 -18.41
N GLY A 288 -7.78 -10.74 -19.22
CA GLY A 288 -7.25 -9.53 -19.84
C GLY A 288 -6.75 -8.50 -18.83
N ALA A 289 -5.58 -7.94 -19.11
CA ALA A 289 -5.04 -6.85 -18.34
C ALA A 289 -5.86 -5.56 -18.52
N GLN A 290 -5.90 -4.74 -17.48
CA GLN A 290 -6.52 -3.41 -17.52
C GLN A 290 -5.53 -2.44 -18.19
N MET A 291 -5.65 -2.26 -19.51
CA MET A 291 -4.64 -1.54 -20.30
C MET A 291 -4.53 -0.05 -19.97
N HIS A 292 -5.60 0.60 -19.55
CA HIS A 292 -5.57 1.95 -18.99
C HIS A 292 -4.74 2.01 -17.70
N THR A 293 -4.86 1.00 -16.82
CA THR A 293 -4.04 0.88 -15.62
C THR A 293 -2.57 0.59 -15.95
N VAL A 294 -2.29 -0.24 -16.96
CA VAL A 294 -0.91 -0.49 -17.44
C VAL A 294 -0.28 0.81 -17.96
N ALA A 295 -1.03 1.60 -18.75
CA ALA A 295 -0.57 2.91 -19.20
C ALA A 295 -0.29 3.86 -18.03
N ALA A 296 -1.18 3.92 -17.06
CA ALA A 296 -1.00 4.73 -15.85
C ALA A 296 0.21 4.28 -15.00
N LYS A 297 0.49 2.96 -14.92
CA LYS A 297 1.74 2.44 -14.32
C LYS A 297 2.96 2.94 -15.08
N ALA A 298 2.92 2.94 -16.41
CA ALA A 298 4.02 3.47 -17.23
C ALA A 298 4.29 4.95 -16.93
N VAL A 299 3.26 5.77 -16.74
CA VAL A 299 3.39 7.18 -16.30
C VAL A 299 4.07 7.25 -14.95
N ALA A 300 3.55 6.53 -13.94
CA ALA A 300 4.07 6.55 -12.58
C ALA A 300 5.55 6.10 -12.50
N PHE A 301 5.95 5.08 -13.25
CA PHE A 301 7.36 4.65 -13.32
C PHE A 301 8.25 5.72 -13.97
N GLY A 302 7.73 6.46 -14.95
CA GLY A 302 8.43 7.60 -15.54
C GLY A 302 8.64 8.74 -14.53
N GLU A 303 7.61 9.06 -13.75
CA GLU A 303 7.69 10.05 -12.67
C GLU A 303 8.67 9.61 -11.57
N ALA A 304 8.62 8.33 -11.19
CA ALA A 304 9.48 7.76 -10.15
C ALA A 304 10.98 7.74 -10.55
N ALA A 305 11.31 7.80 -11.83
CA ALA A 305 12.68 7.86 -12.32
C ALA A 305 13.28 9.28 -12.28
N THR A 306 12.58 10.28 -11.75
CA THR A 306 13.04 11.68 -11.74
C THR A 306 13.76 12.05 -10.44
N PRO A 307 14.70 13.03 -10.48
CA PRO A 307 15.32 13.57 -9.27
C PRO A 307 14.31 14.19 -8.27
N ALA A 308 13.18 14.68 -8.76
CA ALA A 308 12.11 15.20 -7.91
C ALA A 308 11.48 14.08 -7.07
N TYR A 309 11.29 12.91 -7.66
CA TYR A 309 10.79 11.74 -6.95
C TYR A 309 11.81 11.21 -5.91
N THR A 310 13.10 11.20 -6.23
CA THR A 310 14.15 10.87 -5.25
C THR A 310 14.04 11.76 -4.01
N ARG A 311 13.95 13.08 -4.20
CA ARG A 311 13.75 14.01 -3.06
C ARG A 311 12.48 13.70 -2.28
N TYR A 312 11.37 13.46 -2.96
CA TYR A 312 10.10 13.08 -2.34
C TYR A 312 10.24 11.81 -1.48
N ALA A 313 10.85 10.75 -1.99
CA ALA A 313 11.00 9.49 -1.27
C ALA A 313 11.82 9.65 0.03
N HIS A 314 12.92 10.40 -0.04
CA HIS A 314 13.72 10.74 1.15
C HIS A 314 12.94 11.62 2.14
N GLN A 315 12.17 12.60 1.65
CA GLN A 315 11.34 13.46 2.50
C GLN A 315 10.24 12.67 3.22
N VAL A 316 9.62 11.68 2.55
CA VAL A 316 8.63 10.78 3.17
C VAL A 316 9.20 10.09 4.41
N VAL A 317 10.45 9.60 4.34
CA VAL A 317 11.13 8.97 5.49
C VAL A 317 11.49 10.00 6.57
N ALA A 318 11.99 11.17 6.16
CA ALA A 318 12.29 12.27 7.10
C ALA A 318 11.04 12.68 7.87
N HIS A 319 9.93 12.93 7.20
CA HIS A 319 8.63 13.23 7.81
C HIS A 319 8.16 12.14 8.79
N ALA A 320 8.34 10.87 8.43
CA ALA A 320 7.96 9.77 9.33
C ALA A 320 8.78 9.78 10.62
N ARG A 321 10.06 10.12 10.55
CA ARG A 321 10.93 10.25 11.74
C ARG A 321 10.53 11.43 12.60
N VAL A 322 10.25 12.61 12.01
CA VAL A 322 9.76 13.78 12.75
C VAL A 322 8.44 13.47 13.44
N LEU A 323 7.51 12.85 12.71
CA LEU A 323 6.21 12.48 13.27
C LEU A 323 6.34 11.45 14.40
N ALA A 324 7.20 10.43 14.26
CA ALA A 324 7.46 9.44 15.31
C ALA A 324 8.00 10.10 16.58
N ALA A 325 9.03 10.95 16.46
CA ALA A 325 9.59 11.67 17.60
C ALA A 325 8.57 12.62 18.25
N GLY A 326 7.73 13.28 17.45
CA GLY A 326 6.64 14.12 17.94
C GLY A 326 5.59 13.33 18.73
N LEU A 327 5.21 12.13 18.26
CA LEU A 327 4.28 11.25 18.98
C LEU A 327 4.87 10.77 20.32
N GLU A 328 6.16 10.43 20.36
CA GLU A 328 6.84 10.09 21.63
C GLU A 328 6.80 11.27 22.62
N ALA A 329 7.08 12.49 22.15
CA ALA A 329 6.99 13.70 22.97
C ALA A 329 5.56 13.96 23.47
N GLU A 330 4.54 13.53 22.70
CA GLU A 330 3.13 13.57 23.12
C GLU A 330 2.71 12.36 23.97
N GLY A 331 3.62 11.47 24.36
CA GLY A 331 3.40 10.38 25.30
C GLY A 331 2.87 9.08 24.69
N PHE A 332 2.89 8.94 23.36
CA PHE A 332 2.68 7.64 22.71
C PHE A 332 3.95 6.77 22.84
N GLU A 333 3.80 5.47 22.89
CA GLU A 333 4.92 4.54 22.75
C GLU A 333 5.09 4.16 21.27
N VAL A 334 6.19 4.64 20.64
CA VAL A 334 6.49 4.30 19.23
C VAL A 334 7.20 2.95 19.18
N THR A 335 6.61 1.98 18.45
CA THR A 335 7.19 0.65 18.33
C THR A 335 8.57 0.68 17.66
N THR A 336 9.42 -0.28 17.99
CA THR A 336 10.79 -0.42 17.45
C THR A 336 11.72 0.78 17.71
N GLY A 337 11.35 1.72 18.60
CA GLY A 337 12.11 2.93 18.86
C GLY A 337 12.23 3.86 17.63
N GLY A 338 11.17 3.95 16.80
CA GLY A 338 11.14 4.83 15.62
C GLY A 338 10.89 4.10 14.30
N THR A 339 11.27 4.73 13.18
CA THR A 339 11.01 4.20 11.83
C THR A 339 12.16 4.46 10.85
N ASP A 340 12.34 3.53 9.89
CA ASP A 340 13.21 3.68 8.72
C ASP A 340 12.40 3.85 7.42
N THR A 341 11.06 3.77 7.50
CA THR A 341 10.15 3.78 6.35
C THR A 341 9.18 4.95 6.42
N HIS A 342 8.12 4.91 5.63
CA HIS A 342 6.99 5.85 5.71
C HIS A 342 5.97 5.48 6.80
N ILE A 343 6.12 4.33 7.44
CA ILE A 343 5.17 3.80 8.43
C ILE A 343 5.62 4.18 9.83
N VAL A 344 4.70 4.70 10.62
CA VAL A 344 4.84 4.84 12.08
C VAL A 344 3.78 3.99 12.74
N VAL A 345 4.17 3.21 13.74
CA VAL A 345 3.26 2.44 14.58
C VAL A 345 3.43 2.91 16.02
N ALA A 346 2.35 3.32 16.64
CA ALA A 346 2.37 3.84 17.99
C ALA A 346 1.28 3.23 18.87
N ASP A 347 1.64 2.94 20.13
CA ASP A 347 0.72 2.49 21.17
C ASP A 347 0.22 3.71 21.95
N PRO A 348 -1.09 3.98 21.99
CA PRO A 348 -1.67 5.05 22.78
C PRO A 348 -1.95 4.64 24.25
N ALA A 349 -1.65 3.40 24.65
CA ALA A 349 -1.93 2.89 26.01
C ALA A 349 -1.33 3.76 27.13
N PRO A 350 -0.12 4.35 27.01
CA PRO A 350 0.38 5.28 28.03
C PRO A 350 -0.49 6.52 28.25
N LEU A 351 -1.34 6.87 27.27
CA LEU A 351 -2.34 7.96 27.36
C LEU A 351 -3.69 7.48 27.92
N GLY A 352 -3.80 6.24 28.35
CA GLY A 352 -4.99 5.65 28.95
C GLY A 352 -6.08 5.25 27.96
N VAL A 353 -5.76 5.09 26.67
CA VAL A 353 -6.70 4.67 25.63
C VAL A 353 -6.11 3.55 24.76
N ASP A 354 -6.98 2.77 24.11
CA ASP A 354 -6.57 1.78 23.10
C ASP A 354 -6.52 2.40 21.70
N GLY A 355 -5.92 1.68 20.74
CA GLY A 355 -5.78 2.14 19.37
C GLY A 355 -7.11 2.38 18.66
N ARG A 356 -8.19 1.69 19.02
CA ARG A 356 -9.53 1.92 18.45
C ARG A 356 -10.08 3.26 18.90
N THR A 357 -10.05 3.51 20.20
CA THR A 357 -10.49 4.78 20.80
C THR A 357 -9.66 5.95 20.26
N ALA A 358 -8.34 5.79 20.18
CA ALA A 358 -7.46 6.80 19.61
C ALA A 358 -7.85 7.12 18.15
N ARG A 359 -8.06 6.09 17.31
CA ARG A 359 -8.50 6.28 15.92
C ARG A 359 -9.86 7.00 15.84
N GLU A 360 -10.83 6.64 16.69
CA GLU A 360 -12.15 7.26 16.68
C GLU A 360 -12.10 8.75 17.06
N ARG A 361 -11.31 9.11 18.06
CA ARG A 361 -11.06 10.51 18.46
C ARG A 361 -10.39 11.32 17.36
N LEU A 362 -9.34 10.75 16.74
CA LEU A 362 -8.62 11.35 15.64
C LEU A 362 -9.51 11.50 14.40
N ALA A 363 -10.34 10.52 14.08
CA ALA A 363 -11.31 10.60 12.99
C ALA A 363 -12.33 11.73 13.20
N ALA A 364 -12.81 11.92 14.43
CA ALA A 364 -13.69 13.04 14.77
C ALA A 364 -13.02 14.41 14.57
N ALA A 365 -11.70 14.47 14.72
CA ALA A 365 -10.89 15.65 14.43
C ALA A 365 -10.51 15.81 12.93
N GLY A 366 -10.92 14.90 12.05
CA GLY A 366 -10.60 14.96 10.62
C GLY A 366 -9.25 14.30 10.24
N VAL A 367 -8.68 13.48 11.11
CA VAL A 367 -7.46 12.73 10.84
C VAL A 367 -7.80 11.29 10.47
N VAL A 368 -7.38 10.85 9.28
CA VAL A 368 -7.69 9.54 8.72
C VAL A 368 -6.48 8.61 8.82
N LEU A 369 -6.60 7.54 9.62
CA LEU A 369 -5.55 6.55 9.85
C LEU A 369 -6.13 5.16 10.15
N ASP A 370 -5.24 4.15 10.22
CA ASP A 370 -5.59 2.77 10.55
C ASP A 370 -5.23 2.38 11.99
N THR A 371 -5.80 1.26 12.45
CA THR A 371 -5.28 0.51 13.59
C THR A 371 -4.53 -0.72 13.11
N CYS A 372 -3.55 -1.19 13.90
CA CYS A 372 -2.86 -2.44 13.66
C CYS A 372 -2.72 -3.25 14.96
N ALA A 373 -2.39 -4.53 14.83
CA ALA A 373 -1.91 -5.32 15.96
C ALA A 373 -0.56 -4.75 16.41
N LEU A 374 -0.32 -4.76 17.72
CA LEU A 374 0.99 -4.52 18.29
C LEU A 374 1.73 -5.85 18.48
N PRO A 375 3.06 -5.88 18.44
CA PRO A 375 3.82 -7.13 18.49
C PRO A 375 3.81 -7.81 19.86
N TYR A 376 3.09 -7.26 20.82
CA TYR A 376 2.97 -7.76 22.20
C TYR A 376 1.49 -7.86 22.62
N GLY A 377 1.07 -9.06 22.99
CA GLY A 377 -0.29 -9.36 23.46
C GLY A 377 -1.37 -9.15 22.40
N ASP A 378 -2.59 -8.90 22.87
CA ASP A 378 -3.77 -8.64 22.03
C ASP A 378 -4.03 -7.14 21.82
N ALA A 379 -3.07 -6.28 22.21
CA ALA A 379 -3.19 -4.85 22.14
C ALA A 379 -3.23 -4.35 20.67
N ARG A 380 -3.94 -3.26 20.45
CA ARG A 380 -3.98 -2.59 19.15
C ARG A 380 -3.44 -1.18 19.29
N GLY A 381 -2.51 -0.86 18.40
CA GLY A 381 -1.99 0.48 18.21
C GLY A 381 -2.64 1.20 17.04
N ILE A 382 -2.18 2.41 16.79
CA ILE A 382 -2.45 3.18 15.58
C ILE A 382 -1.30 3.00 14.59
N ARG A 383 -1.66 2.90 13.30
CA ARG A 383 -0.71 2.86 12.19
C ARG A 383 -0.96 4.04 11.27
N LEU A 384 0.08 4.77 10.99
CA LEU A 384 0.05 5.95 10.13
C LEU A 384 1.20 5.92 9.13
N GLY A 385 1.09 6.74 8.09
CA GLY A 385 2.10 6.89 7.06
C GLY A 385 2.14 8.32 6.52
N THR A 386 3.30 8.73 6.08
CA THR A 386 3.58 10.12 5.68
C THR A 386 3.56 10.36 4.17
N ALA A 387 3.29 9.32 3.36
CA ALA A 387 3.36 9.43 1.91
C ALA A 387 2.39 10.47 1.33
N ALA A 388 1.12 10.46 1.76
CA ALA A 388 0.09 11.37 1.25
C ALA A 388 0.36 12.83 1.63
N VAL A 389 0.64 13.09 2.90
CA VAL A 389 0.94 14.46 3.40
C VAL A 389 2.23 15.02 2.79
N THR A 390 3.24 14.18 2.52
CA THR A 390 4.44 14.60 1.78
C THR A 390 4.12 14.92 0.31
N THR A 391 3.23 14.15 -0.32
CA THR A 391 2.77 14.44 -1.70
C THR A 391 2.04 15.79 -1.77
N GLN A 392 1.30 16.15 -0.72
CA GLN A 392 0.64 17.45 -0.60
C GLN A 392 1.60 18.61 -0.37
N GLY A 393 2.89 18.36 -0.08
CA GLY A 393 3.89 19.40 0.12
C GLY A 393 4.00 19.91 1.55
N MET A 394 3.46 19.19 2.54
CA MET A 394 3.67 19.50 3.95
C MET A 394 5.16 19.38 4.31
N ASP A 395 5.60 20.13 5.30
CA ASP A 395 6.98 20.19 5.77
C ASP A 395 7.18 19.57 7.17
N ASP A 396 8.42 19.63 7.70
CA ASP A 396 8.76 19.09 9.02
C ASP A 396 8.01 19.82 10.15
N GLY A 397 7.72 21.12 9.99
CA GLY A 397 6.91 21.88 10.93
C GLY A 397 5.46 21.41 10.96
N ASP A 398 4.90 21.08 9.80
CA ASP A 398 3.57 20.48 9.67
C ASP A 398 3.53 19.10 10.36
N MET A 399 4.60 18.29 10.22
CA MET A 399 4.68 16.97 10.90
C MET A 399 4.70 17.11 12.42
N ALA A 400 5.47 18.06 12.96
CA ALA A 400 5.48 18.36 14.39
C ALA A 400 4.09 18.84 14.87
N ARG A 401 3.42 19.66 14.06
CA ARG A 401 2.07 20.12 14.38
C ARG A 401 1.04 19.01 14.36
N ILE A 402 1.11 18.10 13.37
CA ILE A 402 0.28 16.89 13.33
C ILE A 402 0.45 16.06 14.60
N ALA A 403 1.69 15.83 15.07
CA ALA A 403 1.94 15.11 16.31
C ALA A 403 1.27 15.76 17.52
N ALA A 404 1.38 17.09 17.65
CA ALA A 404 0.71 17.83 18.74
C ALA A 404 -0.82 17.71 18.68
N LEU A 405 -1.42 17.76 17.46
CA LEU A 405 -2.86 17.55 17.28
C LEU A 405 -3.29 16.14 17.68
N PHE A 406 -2.44 15.11 17.45
CA PHE A 406 -2.69 13.75 17.94
C PHE A 406 -2.75 13.71 19.46
N GLY A 407 -1.75 14.29 20.13
CA GLY A 407 -1.72 14.36 21.58
C GLY A 407 -2.94 15.05 22.17
N ALA A 408 -3.33 16.19 21.60
CA ALA A 408 -4.52 16.93 22.02
C ALA A 408 -5.80 16.12 21.82
N ALA A 409 -6.02 15.55 20.62
CA ALA A 409 -7.22 14.81 20.31
C ALA A 409 -7.39 13.52 21.13
N VAL A 410 -6.26 12.86 21.48
CA VAL A 410 -6.32 11.59 22.20
C VAL A 410 -6.48 11.78 23.71
N ARG A 411 -5.86 12.82 24.31
CA ARG A 411 -5.95 13.07 25.76
C ARG A 411 -7.30 13.62 26.20
N GLU A 412 -7.92 14.50 25.40
CA GLU A 412 -9.12 15.23 25.83
C GLU A 412 -10.38 14.64 25.20
N PRO A 413 -11.19 13.90 25.98
CA PRO A 413 -12.49 13.38 25.49
C PRO A 413 -13.57 14.47 25.47
N GLY A 414 -13.25 15.68 25.01
CA GLY A 414 -14.13 16.84 25.03
C GLY A 414 -14.56 17.30 23.62
N ASP A 415 -14.78 18.61 23.49
CA ASP A 415 -15.09 19.22 22.19
C ASP A 415 -13.86 19.23 21.28
N VAL A 416 -13.89 18.39 20.24
CA VAL A 416 -12.81 18.29 19.23
C VAL A 416 -12.89 19.39 18.17
N SER A 417 -13.89 20.28 18.21
CA SER A 417 -14.11 21.31 17.18
C SER A 417 -12.91 22.24 16.96
N PRO A 418 -12.16 22.68 17.98
CA PRO A 418 -10.94 23.47 17.78
C PRO A 418 -9.86 22.70 17.01
N ILE A 419 -9.65 21.43 17.38
CA ILE A 419 -8.65 20.54 16.74
C ILE A 419 -9.08 20.31 15.27
N ALA A 420 -10.34 20.01 15.04
CA ALA A 420 -10.89 19.80 13.69
C ALA A 420 -10.78 21.07 12.82
N ALA A 421 -10.91 22.26 13.40
CA ALA A 421 -10.71 23.52 12.68
C ALA A 421 -9.27 23.66 12.21
N GLU A 422 -8.30 23.33 13.07
CA GLU A 422 -6.87 23.41 12.75
C GLU A 422 -6.46 22.33 11.73
N VAL A 423 -6.99 21.10 11.84
CA VAL A 423 -6.80 20.06 10.84
C VAL A 423 -7.28 20.53 9.46
N ARG A 424 -8.47 21.16 9.38
CA ARG A 424 -8.98 21.71 8.11
C ARG A 424 -8.11 22.82 7.57
N GLU A 425 -7.59 23.71 8.42
CA GLU A 425 -6.68 24.78 8.01
C GLU A 425 -5.38 24.21 7.44
N LEU A 426 -4.80 23.21 8.12
CA LEU A 426 -3.58 22.55 7.68
C LEU A 426 -3.78 21.82 6.34
N ALA A 427 -4.90 21.11 6.18
CA ALA A 427 -5.25 20.43 4.94
C ALA A 427 -5.50 21.45 3.79
N ALA A 428 -6.20 22.55 4.07
CA ALA A 428 -6.51 23.56 3.07
C ALA A 428 -5.28 24.33 2.56
N ARG A 429 -4.23 24.50 3.38
CA ARG A 429 -2.95 25.08 2.94
C ARG A 429 -2.19 24.17 1.96
N ASN A 430 -2.46 22.88 2.01
CA ASN A 430 -1.76 21.84 1.25
C ASN A 430 -2.80 20.93 0.55
N PRO A 431 -3.57 21.44 -0.43
CA PRO A 431 -4.59 20.61 -1.10
C PRO A 431 -3.92 19.51 -1.93
N PRO A 432 -4.55 18.31 -2.05
CA PRO A 432 -4.00 17.19 -2.83
C PRO A 432 -3.75 17.54 -4.30
N TYR A 433 -4.59 18.41 -4.83
CA TYR A 433 -4.57 18.88 -6.22
C TYR A 433 -4.70 20.41 -6.19
N PRO A 434 -3.58 21.15 -6.13
CA PRO A 434 -3.63 22.60 -6.24
C PRO A 434 -4.10 22.99 -7.64
N GLY A 435 -5.06 23.94 -7.71
CA GLY A 435 -5.62 24.49 -8.96
C GLY A 435 -4.61 25.30 -9.77
#